data_12e436ed7164e7d7c69f350a0ad064c7
#
_entry.id   12e436ed7164e7d7c69f350a0ad064c7
#
_cell.length_a   1.000
_cell.length_b   1.000
_cell.length_c   1.000
_cell.angle_alpha   90.00
_cell.angle_beta   90.00
_cell.angle_gamma   90.00
#
_symmetry.space_group_name_H-M   'P 1'
#
loop_
_entity.id
_entity.type
_entity.pdbx_description
1 polymer ?
#
loop_
_entity_poly.entity_id
_entity_poly.type
_entity_poly.pdbx_seq_one_letter_code
_entity_poly.pdbx_strand_id
1 'polypeptide(L)'
;CRSTKAQIMYNLPYNFCQTFILIISDLSGMYDWVKDYVQTEDMSAYTGVPTKAAAIIGSAAATYLSLEYFGGGQCTSSASMKGKTCLITGCNTGIGKETARDLSRRGAKVIMACRNLDLAEKAAEDIRKTSEGEIVVKKLDLANLASIHAFAQEFNITEERLDVLINNAGVMWIPQKTHTADGFESTIGVNHLGHFLLTNLLLDKLRASKPARIVNVSSRAHTRGQMDLNDINFATKPWNPMTAYEQSK
;
A
#
# COMPACT_ATOMS: atom_id res chain seq x y z
N CYS A 1 -8.03 -6.96 13.18
CA CYS A 1 -9.04 -7.53 12.28
C CYS A 1 -8.53 -8.85 11.74
N ARG A 2 -9.04 -9.96 12.25
CA ARG A 2 -8.86 -11.27 11.62
C ARG A 2 -9.97 -11.40 10.59
N SER A 3 -9.67 -11.22 9.31
CA SER A 3 -10.60 -11.50 8.24
C SER A 3 -10.15 -12.76 7.51
N THR A 4 -10.99 -13.76 7.50
CA THR A 4 -10.85 -15.01 6.72
C THR A 4 -10.73 -14.74 5.22
N LYS A 5 -11.12 -13.54 4.76
CA LYS A 5 -11.02 -13.08 3.36
C LYS A 5 -9.58 -12.76 2.93
N ALA A 6 -8.68 -12.41 3.86
CA ALA A 6 -7.27 -12.15 3.53
C ALA A 6 -6.53 -13.42 3.08
N GLN A 7 -6.97 -14.58 3.50
CA GLN A 7 -6.35 -15.87 3.18
C GLN A 7 -6.74 -16.39 1.78
N ILE A 8 -7.87 -15.92 1.22
CA ILE A 8 -8.35 -16.34 -0.10
C ILE A 8 -7.62 -15.58 -1.23
N MET A 9 -7.11 -14.36 -0.95
CA MET A 9 -6.32 -13.61 -1.93
C MET A 9 -4.93 -14.21 -2.24
N TYR A 10 -4.45 -15.18 -1.44
CA TYR A 10 -3.15 -15.82 -1.64
C TYR A 10 -3.10 -16.82 -2.80
N ASN A 11 -4.24 -17.21 -3.38
CA ASN A 11 -4.33 -18.27 -4.39
C ASN A 11 -4.66 -17.80 -5.81
N LEU A 12 -4.65 -16.49 -6.11
CA LEU A 12 -4.90 -16.00 -7.46
C LEU A 12 -3.59 -15.91 -8.27
N PRO A 13 -3.57 -16.42 -9.51
CA PRO A 13 -2.38 -16.38 -10.35
C PRO A 13 -2.05 -14.97 -10.85
N TYR A 14 -0.78 -14.81 -11.05
CA TYR A 14 0.01 -13.68 -11.47
C TYR A 14 -0.49 -12.94 -12.71
N ASN A 15 -0.90 -11.69 -12.57
CA ASN A 15 -0.80 -10.55 -13.51
C ASN A 15 -1.84 -9.48 -13.17
N PHE A 16 -1.49 -8.49 -12.34
CA PHE A 16 -2.45 -7.45 -11.98
C PHE A 16 -2.90 -6.61 -13.19
N CYS A 17 -2.05 -6.45 -14.21
CA CYS A 17 -2.44 -5.77 -15.44
C CYS A 17 -3.13 -6.70 -16.43
N GLN A 18 -2.70 -7.96 -16.56
CA GLN A 18 -3.38 -8.97 -17.39
C GLN A 18 -4.63 -9.51 -16.69
N THR A 19 -4.69 -9.58 -15.37
CA THR A 19 -5.91 -9.96 -14.63
C THR A 19 -7.00 -8.90 -14.78
N PHE A 20 -6.65 -7.60 -14.86
CA PHE A 20 -7.64 -6.56 -15.18
C PHE A 20 -8.13 -6.66 -16.63
N ILE A 21 -7.27 -7.03 -17.56
CA ILE A 21 -7.64 -7.27 -18.98
C ILE A 21 -8.39 -8.60 -19.13
N LEU A 22 -8.01 -9.65 -18.39
CA LEU A 22 -8.73 -10.93 -18.37
C LEU A 22 -10.09 -10.83 -17.67
N ILE A 23 -10.22 -10.04 -16.61
CA ILE A 23 -11.51 -9.78 -15.96
C ILE A 23 -12.43 -9.01 -16.90
N ILE A 24 -11.91 -8.07 -17.71
CA ILE A 24 -12.70 -7.38 -18.72
C ILE A 24 -13.05 -8.31 -19.89
N SER A 25 -12.14 -9.20 -20.31
CA SER A 25 -12.44 -10.22 -21.33
C SER A 25 -13.39 -11.32 -20.83
N ASP A 26 -13.26 -11.74 -19.56
CA ASP A 26 -14.21 -12.66 -18.94
C ASP A 26 -15.59 -12.02 -18.71
N LEU A 27 -15.64 -10.70 -18.39
CA LEU A 27 -16.91 -9.99 -18.31
C LEU A 27 -17.56 -9.83 -19.68
N SER A 28 -16.80 -9.70 -20.78
CA SER A 28 -17.35 -9.69 -22.13
C SER A 28 -17.85 -11.08 -22.54
N GLY A 29 -17.12 -12.15 -22.23
CA GLY A 29 -17.54 -13.53 -22.47
C GLY A 29 -18.76 -13.92 -21.62
N MET A 30 -18.81 -13.46 -20.37
CA MET A 30 -19.96 -13.63 -19.48
C MET A 30 -21.17 -12.79 -19.94
N TYR A 31 -20.92 -11.59 -20.47
CA TYR A 31 -21.97 -10.75 -21.07
C TYR A 31 -22.55 -11.41 -22.32
N ASP A 32 -21.72 -11.96 -23.20
CA ASP A 32 -22.18 -12.69 -24.40
C ASP A 32 -22.92 -13.96 -24.03
N TRP A 33 -22.44 -14.73 -23.04
CA TRP A 33 -23.12 -15.90 -22.51
C TRP A 33 -24.48 -15.54 -21.85
N VAL A 34 -24.53 -14.47 -21.05
CA VAL A 34 -25.79 -13.97 -20.45
C VAL A 34 -26.74 -13.47 -21.54
N LYS A 35 -26.23 -12.85 -22.58
CA LYS A 35 -27.02 -12.37 -23.73
C LYS A 35 -27.63 -13.51 -24.52
N ASP A 36 -26.85 -14.57 -24.79
CA ASP A 36 -27.33 -15.77 -25.48
C ASP A 36 -28.33 -16.55 -24.61
N TYR A 37 -28.06 -16.69 -23.32
CA TYR A 37 -28.96 -17.35 -22.36
C TYR A 37 -30.29 -16.62 -22.22
N VAL A 38 -30.27 -15.29 -22.18
CA VAL A 38 -31.48 -14.45 -22.10
C VAL A 38 -32.29 -14.46 -23.41
N GLN A 39 -31.66 -14.78 -24.56
CA GLN A 39 -32.35 -14.90 -25.84
C GLN A 39 -33.04 -16.27 -26.06
N THR A 40 -32.62 -17.30 -25.31
CA THR A 40 -33.05 -18.68 -25.55
C THR A 40 -34.18 -19.16 -24.66
N GLU A 41 -34.43 -18.51 -23.49
CA GLU A 41 -35.55 -18.92 -22.61
C GLU A 41 -36.29 -17.70 -22.03
N ASP A 42 -37.59 -17.65 -22.26
CA ASP A 42 -38.47 -16.63 -21.66
C ASP A 42 -38.80 -17.02 -20.20
N MET A 43 -37.97 -16.55 -19.28
CA MET A 43 -38.15 -16.74 -17.83
C MET A 43 -39.37 -15.99 -17.26
N SER A 44 -40.07 -15.17 -18.06
CA SER A 44 -41.27 -14.44 -17.61
C SER A 44 -42.42 -15.32 -17.22
N ALA A 45 -42.51 -16.53 -17.83
CA ALA A 45 -43.54 -17.52 -17.55
C ALA A 45 -43.40 -18.17 -16.15
N TYR A 46 -42.18 -18.19 -15.58
CA TYR A 46 -41.90 -18.83 -14.29
C TYR A 46 -41.85 -17.86 -13.09
N THR A 47 -41.52 -16.58 -13.34
CA THR A 47 -41.26 -15.61 -12.25
C THR A 47 -42.20 -14.42 -12.27
N GLY A 48 -42.97 -14.21 -13.34
CA GLY A 48 -43.77 -13.00 -13.54
C GLY A 48 -42.93 -11.69 -13.73
N VAL A 49 -41.58 -11.82 -13.79
CA VAL A 49 -40.67 -10.69 -13.99
C VAL A 49 -40.24 -10.64 -15.45
N PRO A 50 -40.35 -9.48 -16.15
CA PRO A 50 -39.87 -9.37 -17.52
C PRO A 50 -38.39 -9.76 -17.64
N THR A 51 -38.05 -10.57 -18.65
CA THR A 51 -36.68 -11.07 -18.89
C THR A 51 -35.61 -9.98 -18.86
N LYS A 52 -35.93 -8.81 -19.39
CA LYS A 52 -35.02 -7.62 -19.33
C LYS A 52 -34.79 -7.14 -17.90
N ALA A 53 -35.81 -7.17 -17.04
CA ALA A 53 -35.66 -6.77 -15.64
C ALA A 53 -34.85 -7.80 -14.85
N ALA A 54 -35.07 -9.09 -15.09
CA ALA A 54 -34.27 -10.16 -14.47
C ALA A 54 -32.78 -10.08 -14.87
N ALA A 55 -32.49 -9.78 -16.14
CA ALA A 55 -31.12 -9.59 -16.61
C ALA A 55 -30.43 -8.36 -15.98
N ILE A 56 -31.16 -7.25 -15.83
CA ILE A 56 -30.64 -6.04 -15.16
C ILE A 56 -30.35 -6.32 -13.68
N ILE A 57 -31.28 -6.96 -12.98
CA ILE A 57 -31.10 -7.32 -11.55
C ILE A 57 -29.94 -8.31 -11.40
N GLY A 58 -29.84 -9.32 -12.25
CA GLY A 58 -28.75 -10.30 -12.23
C GLY A 58 -27.39 -9.67 -12.50
N SER A 59 -27.29 -8.77 -13.48
CA SER A 59 -26.02 -8.05 -13.77
C SER A 59 -25.64 -7.09 -12.64
N ALA A 60 -26.58 -6.39 -12.06
CA ALA A 60 -26.34 -5.50 -10.92
C ALA A 60 -25.87 -6.30 -9.69
N ALA A 61 -26.50 -7.44 -9.40
CA ALA A 61 -26.11 -8.33 -8.31
C ALA A 61 -24.72 -8.93 -8.54
N ALA A 62 -24.42 -9.40 -9.75
CA ALA A 62 -23.10 -9.91 -10.12
C ALA A 62 -22.00 -8.83 -9.99
N THR A 63 -22.29 -7.61 -10.44
CA THR A 63 -21.39 -6.47 -10.28
C THR A 63 -21.16 -6.13 -8.80
N TYR A 64 -22.21 -6.09 -8.00
CA TYR A 64 -22.12 -5.82 -6.56
C TYR A 64 -21.29 -6.89 -5.85
N LEU A 65 -21.57 -8.17 -6.10
CA LEU A 65 -20.82 -9.29 -5.53
C LEU A 65 -19.36 -9.29 -5.97
N SER A 66 -19.08 -8.93 -7.23
CA SER A 66 -17.72 -8.77 -7.73
C SER A 66 -16.99 -7.63 -7.02
N LEU A 67 -17.62 -6.46 -6.88
CA LEU A 67 -17.04 -5.33 -6.15
C LEU A 67 -16.77 -5.66 -4.68
N GLU A 68 -17.69 -6.39 -4.02
CA GLU A 68 -17.51 -6.82 -2.63
C GLU A 68 -16.39 -7.89 -2.51
N TYR A 69 -16.34 -8.83 -3.45
CA TYR A 69 -15.31 -9.88 -3.46
C TYR A 69 -13.91 -9.33 -3.73
N PHE A 70 -13.77 -8.42 -4.70
CA PHE A 70 -12.48 -7.82 -5.10
C PHE A 70 -12.13 -6.56 -4.31
N GLY A 71 -13.07 -5.92 -3.65
CA GLY A 71 -12.87 -4.70 -2.88
C GLY A 71 -12.00 -4.86 -1.63
N GLY A 72 -11.68 -6.11 -1.26
CA GLY A 72 -10.87 -6.42 -0.08
C GLY A 72 -11.60 -6.19 1.25
N GLY A 73 -10.91 -6.44 2.34
CA GLY A 73 -11.46 -6.23 3.68
C GLY A 73 -11.44 -4.76 4.08
N GLN A 74 -12.57 -4.23 4.51
CA GLN A 74 -12.65 -2.91 5.11
C GLN A 74 -12.29 -2.95 6.59
N CYS A 75 -11.53 -1.96 7.05
CA CYS A 75 -11.27 -1.78 8.48
C CYS A 75 -12.51 -1.20 9.15
N THR A 76 -13.16 -1.99 10.00
CA THR A 76 -14.35 -1.58 10.76
C THR A 76 -14.02 -0.97 12.12
N SER A 77 -12.73 -0.85 12.47
CA SER A 77 -12.29 -0.27 13.74
C SER A 77 -12.61 1.22 13.82
N SER A 78 -13.29 1.64 14.86
CA SER A 78 -13.55 3.04 15.19
C SER A 78 -12.55 3.61 16.22
N ALA A 79 -11.42 2.91 16.46
CA ALA A 79 -10.46 3.32 17.49
C ALA A 79 -9.92 4.73 17.22
N SER A 80 -10.05 5.60 18.24
CA SER A 80 -9.50 6.96 18.22
C SER A 80 -7.97 6.92 18.26
N MET A 81 -7.36 7.83 17.53
CA MET A 81 -5.91 8.05 17.51
C MET A 81 -5.52 9.41 18.12
N LYS A 82 -6.45 10.07 18.84
CA LYS A 82 -6.17 11.35 19.52
C LYS A 82 -5.00 11.22 20.48
N GLY A 83 -4.08 12.18 20.41
CA GLY A 83 -2.87 12.20 21.24
C GLY A 83 -1.80 11.19 20.81
N LYS A 84 -1.95 10.54 19.63
CA LYS A 84 -0.98 9.61 19.06
C LYS A 84 -0.22 10.28 17.92
N THR A 85 1.09 10.02 17.86
CA THR A 85 1.95 10.46 16.77
C THR A 85 2.23 9.28 15.84
N CYS A 86 1.92 9.45 14.55
CA CYS A 86 2.14 8.48 13.50
C CYS A 86 3.14 9.02 12.48
N LEU A 87 4.21 8.29 12.22
CA LEU A 87 5.19 8.60 11.18
C LEU A 87 4.98 7.65 10.00
N ILE A 88 4.83 8.21 8.79
CA ILE A 88 4.59 7.46 7.57
C ILE A 88 5.61 7.86 6.51
N THR A 89 6.35 6.91 5.96
CA THR A 89 7.27 7.17 4.86
C THR A 89 6.56 7.05 3.50
N GLY A 90 6.90 7.95 2.54
CA GLY A 90 6.38 7.87 1.17
C GLY A 90 4.87 8.02 1.06
N CYS A 91 4.30 8.98 1.76
CA CYS A 91 2.85 9.20 1.86
C CYS A 91 2.34 10.40 1.04
N ASN A 92 3.09 10.84 0.02
CA ASN A 92 2.63 11.87 -0.91
C ASN A 92 1.65 11.35 -1.97
N THR A 93 1.49 10.02 -2.11
CA THR A 93 0.58 9.37 -3.08
C THR A 93 0.21 7.94 -2.61
N GLY A 94 -0.79 7.35 -3.28
CA GLY A 94 -1.13 5.94 -3.14
C GLY A 94 -1.53 5.51 -1.72
N ILE A 95 -1.12 4.30 -1.34
CA ILE A 95 -1.45 3.66 -0.05
C ILE A 95 -1.04 4.54 1.13
N GLY A 96 0.18 5.11 1.09
CA GLY A 96 0.67 5.96 2.18
C GLY A 96 -0.17 7.22 2.38
N LYS A 97 -0.63 7.86 1.30
CA LYS A 97 -1.50 9.04 1.37
C LYS A 97 -2.86 8.71 2.01
N GLU A 98 -3.49 7.62 1.59
CA GLU A 98 -4.79 7.23 2.15
C GLU A 98 -4.67 6.73 3.59
N THR A 99 -3.56 6.09 3.94
CA THR A 99 -3.23 5.75 5.34
C THR A 99 -3.07 7.01 6.19
N ALA A 100 -2.36 8.02 5.69
CA ALA A 100 -2.21 9.31 6.37
C ALA A 100 -3.57 9.99 6.58
N ARG A 101 -4.43 9.95 5.57
CA ARG A 101 -5.80 10.49 5.63
C ARG A 101 -6.65 9.78 6.70
N ASP A 102 -6.66 8.45 6.73
CA ASP A 102 -7.45 7.69 7.71
C ASP A 102 -6.98 7.95 9.14
N LEU A 103 -5.66 7.89 9.39
CA LEU A 103 -5.12 8.14 10.73
C LEU A 103 -5.37 9.58 11.20
N SER A 104 -5.26 10.56 10.30
CA SER A 104 -5.57 11.96 10.61
C SER A 104 -7.07 12.15 10.90
N ARG A 105 -7.98 11.50 10.17
CA ARG A 105 -9.42 11.51 10.48
C ARG A 105 -9.74 10.92 11.85
N ARG A 106 -8.92 9.98 12.32
CA ARG A 106 -9.03 9.41 13.67
C ARG A 106 -8.40 10.30 14.75
N GLY A 107 -7.86 11.47 14.39
CA GLY A 107 -7.30 12.47 15.29
C GLY A 107 -5.83 12.29 15.64
N ALA A 108 -5.07 11.49 14.88
CA ALA A 108 -3.63 11.40 15.05
C ALA A 108 -2.91 12.66 14.57
N LYS A 109 -1.78 12.98 15.21
CA LYS A 109 -0.72 13.79 14.58
C LYS A 109 0.01 12.90 13.59
N VAL A 110 -0.05 13.26 12.29
CA VAL A 110 0.59 12.48 11.22
C VAL A 110 1.80 13.22 10.69
N ILE A 111 2.97 12.60 10.75
CA ILE A 111 4.20 13.09 10.18
C ILE A 111 4.43 12.39 8.84
N MET A 112 4.35 13.16 7.78
CA MET A 112 4.52 12.73 6.39
C MET A 112 5.99 12.86 6.00
N ALA A 113 6.76 11.77 6.07
CA ALA A 113 8.17 11.73 5.73
C ALA A 113 8.36 11.38 4.25
N CYS A 114 8.73 12.35 3.43
CA CYS A 114 8.78 12.23 1.98
C CYS A 114 10.05 12.84 1.38
N ARG A 115 10.51 12.27 0.25
CA ARG A 115 11.65 12.78 -0.50
C ARG A 115 11.34 14.09 -1.23
N ASN A 116 10.17 14.22 -1.81
CA ASN A 116 9.73 15.42 -2.53
C ASN A 116 8.74 16.20 -1.64
N LEU A 117 9.19 17.34 -1.13
CA LEU A 117 8.40 18.18 -0.23
C LEU A 117 7.20 18.83 -0.93
N ASP A 118 7.35 19.27 -2.18
CA ASP A 118 6.27 19.94 -2.92
C ASP A 118 5.08 19.01 -3.16
N LEU A 119 5.37 17.76 -3.55
CA LEU A 119 4.33 16.73 -3.72
C LEU A 119 3.73 16.32 -2.37
N ALA A 120 4.53 16.28 -1.32
CA ALA A 120 4.06 15.94 0.01
C ALA A 120 3.16 17.01 0.58
N GLU A 121 3.48 18.30 0.39
CA GLU A 121 2.66 19.41 0.87
C GLU A 121 1.33 19.48 0.13
N LYS A 122 1.31 19.29 -1.21
CA LYS A 122 0.07 19.17 -1.98
C LYS A 122 -0.83 18.03 -1.46
N ALA A 123 -0.22 16.89 -1.09
CA ALA A 123 -0.96 15.78 -0.51
C ALA A 123 -1.47 16.10 0.90
N ALA A 124 -0.66 16.79 1.70
CA ALA A 124 -1.03 17.24 3.05
C ALA A 124 -2.19 18.24 3.01
N GLU A 125 -2.16 19.21 2.10
CA GLU A 125 -3.27 20.16 1.89
C GLU A 125 -4.57 19.44 1.54
N ASP A 126 -4.49 18.43 0.67
CA ASP A 126 -5.66 17.64 0.29
C ASP A 126 -6.22 16.81 1.48
N ILE A 127 -5.33 16.27 2.33
CA ILE A 127 -5.73 15.56 3.54
C ILE A 127 -6.36 16.52 4.57
N ARG A 128 -5.77 17.68 4.81
CA ARG A 128 -6.27 18.72 5.75
C ARG A 128 -7.70 19.17 5.43
N LYS A 129 -8.13 19.13 4.17
CA LYS A 129 -9.53 19.44 3.76
C LYS A 129 -10.54 18.46 4.31
N THR A 130 -10.11 17.24 4.68
CA THR A 130 -11.01 16.12 5.02
C THR A 130 -10.73 15.52 6.39
N SER A 131 -9.84 16.13 7.17
CA SER A 131 -9.43 15.61 8.47
C SER A 131 -9.09 16.74 9.44
N GLU A 132 -9.28 16.49 10.73
CA GLU A 132 -9.03 17.45 11.82
C GLU A 132 -7.67 17.23 12.51
N GLY A 133 -7.00 16.11 12.21
CA GLY A 133 -5.70 15.76 12.78
C GLY A 133 -4.56 16.65 12.25
N GLU A 134 -3.56 16.86 13.08
CA GLU A 134 -2.37 17.62 12.70
C GLU A 134 -1.58 16.86 11.61
N ILE A 135 -1.24 17.55 10.52
CA ILE A 135 -0.40 17.01 9.45
C ILE A 135 0.89 17.86 9.36
N VAL A 136 2.03 17.20 9.52
CA VAL A 136 3.36 17.79 9.42
C VAL A 136 4.13 17.09 8.30
N VAL A 137 4.69 17.87 7.35
CA VAL A 137 5.53 17.33 6.29
C VAL A 137 7.00 17.51 6.68
N LYS A 138 7.79 16.43 6.56
CA LYS A 138 9.23 16.44 6.83
C LYS A 138 10.01 15.77 5.69
N LYS A 139 11.20 16.30 5.42
CA LYS A 139 12.13 15.77 4.40
C LYS A 139 12.75 14.47 4.87
N LEU A 140 12.62 13.41 4.05
CA LEU A 140 13.31 12.14 4.25
C LEU A 140 13.64 11.50 2.91
N ASP A 141 14.92 11.24 2.66
CA ASP A 141 15.37 10.44 1.52
C ASP A 141 15.97 9.12 2.01
N LEU A 142 15.25 8.02 1.77
CA LEU A 142 15.68 6.67 2.16
C LEU A 142 16.83 6.13 1.30
N ALA A 143 17.17 6.81 0.19
CA ALA A 143 18.33 6.49 -0.64
C ALA A 143 19.62 7.16 -0.15
N ASN A 144 19.59 7.81 1.02
CA ASN A 144 20.75 8.51 1.57
C ASN A 144 20.80 8.37 3.10
N LEU A 145 21.77 7.64 3.61
CA LEU A 145 21.92 7.38 5.04
C LEU A 145 22.09 8.67 5.87
N ALA A 146 22.80 9.66 5.35
CA ALA A 146 22.95 10.96 6.02
C ALA A 146 21.59 11.68 6.17
N SER A 147 20.73 11.62 5.16
CA SER A 147 19.36 12.15 5.24
C SER A 147 18.54 11.45 6.32
N ILE A 148 18.70 10.12 6.45
CA ILE A 148 17.99 9.33 7.48
C ILE A 148 18.47 9.69 8.88
N HIS A 149 19.78 9.85 9.07
CA HIS A 149 20.35 10.27 10.34
C HIS A 149 19.88 11.69 10.74
N ALA A 150 19.93 12.64 9.81
CA ALA A 150 19.47 14.01 10.06
C ALA A 150 17.99 14.06 10.42
N PHE A 151 17.16 13.31 9.68
CA PHE A 151 15.72 13.19 9.97
C PHE A 151 15.47 12.61 11.36
N ALA A 152 16.13 11.51 11.70
CA ALA A 152 15.93 10.85 13.00
C ALA A 152 16.41 11.71 14.17
N GLN A 153 17.52 12.43 13.99
CA GLN A 153 18.02 13.38 14.99
C GLN A 153 17.00 14.51 15.22
N GLU A 154 16.53 15.16 14.15
CA GLU A 154 15.50 16.20 14.24
C GLU A 154 14.22 15.66 14.90
N PHE A 155 13.75 14.49 14.45
CA PHE A 155 12.53 13.86 14.99
C PHE A 155 12.66 13.60 16.50
N ASN A 156 13.78 13.04 16.95
CA ASN A 156 14.01 12.73 18.34
C ASN A 156 14.07 13.98 19.24
N ILE A 157 14.43 15.14 18.68
CA ILE A 157 14.44 16.42 19.40
C ILE A 157 13.06 17.08 19.40
N THR A 158 12.37 17.09 18.24
CA THR A 158 11.14 17.88 18.06
C THR A 158 9.87 17.14 18.45
N GLU A 159 9.86 15.81 18.43
CA GLU A 159 8.68 15.03 18.73
C GLU A 159 8.78 14.36 20.10
N GLU A 160 7.76 14.54 20.91
CA GLU A 160 7.72 13.96 22.27
C GLU A 160 7.53 12.44 22.22
N ARG A 161 6.77 11.95 21.24
CA ARG A 161 6.37 10.54 21.14
C ARG A 161 6.31 10.03 19.71
N LEU A 162 6.38 8.70 19.57
CA LEU A 162 6.13 7.99 18.33
C LEU A 162 5.34 6.71 18.65
N ASP A 163 4.05 6.72 18.37
CA ASP A 163 3.17 5.59 18.66
C ASP A 163 3.09 4.59 17.50
N VAL A 164 3.17 5.07 16.26
CA VAL A 164 3.11 4.22 15.08
C VAL A 164 4.15 4.68 14.07
N LEU A 165 5.04 3.76 13.69
CA LEU A 165 5.95 3.91 12.56
C LEU A 165 5.45 3.05 11.40
N ILE A 166 5.17 3.67 10.25
CA ILE A 166 4.74 2.98 9.04
C ILE A 166 5.80 3.12 7.96
N ASN A 167 6.55 2.06 7.76
CA ASN A 167 7.55 1.90 6.71
C ASN A 167 6.84 1.54 5.41
N ASN A 168 6.31 2.56 4.70
CA ASN A 168 5.47 2.38 3.52
C ASN A 168 6.18 2.71 2.22
N ALA A 169 7.14 3.64 2.22
CA ALA A 169 7.84 4.03 0.99
C ALA A 169 8.41 2.82 0.25
N GLY A 170 8.43 2.90 -1.06
CA GLY A 170 9.02 1.85 -1.88
C GLY A 170 9.16 2.26 -3.33
N VAL A 171 10.18 1.72 -3.96
CA VAL A 171 10.42 1.83 -5.40
C VAL A 171 10.32 0.45 -6.04
N MET A 172 9.77 0.40 -7.24
CA MET A 172 9.58 -0.82 -8.02
C MET A 172 9.81 -0.50 -9.50
N TRP A 173 10.30 -1.49 -10.26
CA TRP A 173 10.49 -1.34 -11.71
C TRP A 173 11.42 -0.19 -12.10
N ILE A 174 12.52 0.00 -11.37
CA ILE A 174 13.56 0.93 -11.78
C ILE A 174 14.10 0.41 -13.14
N PRO A 175 14.08 1.24 -14.21
CA PRO A 175 14.37 0.73 -15.57
C PRO A 175 15.81 0.30 -15.77
N GLN A 176 16.74 0.82 -14.97
CA GLN A 176 18.17 0.51 -15.03
C GLN A 176 18.71 0.34 -13.62
N LYS A 177 19.73 -0.52 -13.46
CA LYS A 177 20.42 -0.68 -12.19
C LYS A 177 21.04 0.65 -11.75
N THR A 178 20.62 1.15 -10.62
CA THR A 178 21.17 2.37 -9.99
C THR A 178 21.58 2.08 -8.55
N HIS A 179 22.35 2.96 -7.96
CA HIS A 179 22.79 2.85 -6.59
C HIS A 179 22.35 4.06 -5.77
N THR A 180 22.15 3.86 -4.48
CA THR A 180 21.95 4.93 -3.51
C THR A 180 23.22 5.76 -3.35
N ALA A 181 23.13 6.88 -2.65
CA ALA A 181 24.31 7.71 -2.35
C ALA A 181 25.40 6.93 -1.59
N ASP A 182 25.00 5.87 -0.88
CA ASP A 182 25.88 5.05 -0.04
C ASP A 182 26.31 3.74 -0.73
N GLY A 183 26.04 3.59 -2.03
CA GLY A 183 26.50 2.47 -2.85
C GLY A 183 25.66 1.20 -2.81
N PHE A 184 24.48 1.19 -2.19
CA PHE A 184 23.55 0.06 -2.24
C PHE A 184 22.74 0.06 -3.54
N GLU A 185 22.39 -1.12 -4.05
CA GLU A 185 21.41 -1.19 -5.13
C GLU A 185 20.13 -0.47 -4.70
N SER A 186 19.59 0.40 -5.57
CA SER A 186 18.58 1.39 -5.18
C SER A 186 17.30 0.77 -4.63
N THR A 187 16.89 -0.42 -5.11
CA THR A 187 15.64 -1.05 -4.67
C THR A 187 15.78 -1.57 -3.24
N ILE A 188 16.83 -2.34 -2.95
CA ILE A 188 17.09 -2.85 -1.59
C ILE A 188 17.45 -1.70 -0.64
N GLY A 189 18.22 -0.70 -1.13
CA GLY A 189 18.61 0.46 -0.34
C GLY A 189 17.41 1.23 0.19
N VAL A 190 16.47 1.59 -0.70
CA VAL A 190 15.27 2.36 -0.33
C VAL A 190 14.24 1.50 0.41
N ASN A 191 13.90 0.32 -0.13
CA ASN A 191 12.76 -0.45 0.38
C ASN A 191 13.07 -1.12 1.72
N HIS A 192 14.34 -1.51 1.96
CA HIS A 192 14.72 -2.26 3.14
C HIS A 192 15.76 -1.55 4.02
N LEU A 193 16.98 -1.31 3.52
CA LEU A 193 18.09 -0.82 4.35
C LEU A 193 17.81 0.56 4.95
N GLY A 194 17.23 1.48 4.17
CA GLY A 194 16.85 2.80 4.65
C GLY A 194 15.79 2.74 5.76
N HIS A 195 14.77 1.89 5.62
CA HIS A 195 13.77 1.69 6.66
C HIS A 195 14.32 0.97 7.88
N PHE A 196 15.23 0.01 7.68
CA PHE A 196 15.91 -0.66 8.78
C PHE A 196 16.70 0.35 9.63
N LEU A 197 17.49 1.21 8.99
CA LEU A 197 18.23 2.26 9.70
C LEU A 197 17.28 3.22 10.42
N LEU A 198 16.26 3.75 9.72
CA LEU A 198 15.27 4.66 10.30
C LEU A 198 14.62 4.05 11.54
N THR A 199 14.20 2.80 11.45
CA THR A 199 13.54 2.09 12.55
C THR A 199 14.45 1.99 13.77
N ASN A 200 15.72 1.62 13.57
CA ASN A 200 16.68 1.51 14.67
C ASN A 200 16.99 2.85 15.33
N LEU A 201 17.12 3.93 14.55
CA LEU A 201 17.36 5.28 15.07
C LEU A 201 16.17 5.86 15.87
N LEU A 202 14.95 5.38 15.61
CA LEU A 202 13.72 5.79 16.30
C LEU A 202 13.27 4.79 17.37
N LEU A 203 14.00 3.69 17.58
CA LEU A 203 13.56 2.58 18.42
C LEU A 203 13.35 3.00 19.89
N ASP A 204 14.21 3.86 20.42
CA ASP A 204 14.08 4.32 21.81
C ASP A 204 12.87 5.23 21.99
N LYS A 205 12.56 6.07 21.00
CA LYS A 205 11.33 6.89 20.99
C LYS A 205 10.08 6.00 20.96
N LEU A 206 10.08 4.94 20.14
CA LEU A 206 9.01 3.95 20.09
C LEU A 206 8.86 3.23 21.45
N ARG A 207 9.98 2.80 22.05
CA ARG A 207 9.97 2.14 23.38
C ARG A 207 9.43 3.04 24.48
N ALA A 208 9.76 4.32 24.45
CA ALA A 208 9.26 5.31 25.42
C ALA A 208 7.77 5.62 25.24
N SER A 209 7.23 5.44 24.04
CA SER A 209 5.84 5.78 23.67
C SER A 209 4.84 4.63 23.86
N LYS A 210 5.19 3.56 24.59
CA LYS A 210 4.34 2.36 24.75
C LYS A 210 2.88 2.69 25.09
N PRO A 211 1.92 1.93 24.50
CA PRO A 211 2.09 0.89 23.50
C PRO A 211 2.35 1.47 22.11
N ALA A 212 3.46 1.07 21.47
CA ALA A 212 3.82 1.52 20.13
C ALA A 212 3.80 0.36 19.12
N ARG A 213 3.79 0.70 17.81
CA ARG A 213 3.74 -0.28 16.73
C ARG A 213 4.66 0.13 15.59
N ILE A 214 5.28 -0.87 14.95
CA ILE A 214 5.98 -0.74 13.68
C ILE A 214 5.19 -1.54 12.65
N VAL A 215 4.88 -0.91 11.52
CA VAL A 215 4.17 -1.53 10.39
C VAL A 215 5.08 -1.48 9.17
N ASN A 216 5.52 -2.63 8.69
CA ASN A 216 6.30 -2.73 7.45
C ASN A 216 5.38 -3.12 6.31
N VAL A 217 5.27 -2.25 5.30
CA VAL A 217 4.49 -2.52 4.10
C VAL A 217 5.29 -3.43 3.17
N SER A 218 4.90 -4.68 3.10
CA SER A 218 5.49 -5.69 2.25
C SER A 218 4.76 -5.79 0.90
N SER A 219 5.02 -6.83 0.15
CA SER A 219 4.38 -7.15 -1.12
C SER A 219 4.23 -8.66 -1.25
N ARG A 220 3.26 -9.12 -2.01
CA ARG A 220 3.19 -10.54 -2.42
C ARG A 220 4.46 -10.98 -3.16
N ALA A 221 5.19 -10.07 -3.76
CA ALA A 221 6.45 -10.34 -4.45
C ALA A 221 7.49 -11.01 -3.55
N HIS A 222 7.46 -10.78 -2.21
CA HIS A 222 8.38 -11.42 -1.26
C HIS A 222 8.35 -12.95 -1.31
N THR A 223 7.22 -13.56 -1.69
CA THR A 223 7.10 -15.04 -1.76
C THR A 223 7.97 -15.67 -2.84
N ARG A 224 8.47 -14.87 -3.79
CA ARG A 224 9.38 -15.31 -4.86
C ARG A 224 10.80 -14.79 -4.66
N GLY A 225 10.98 -13.82 -3.74
CA GLY A 225 12.26 -13.25 -3.43
C GLY A 225 13.17 -14.27 -2.74
N GLN A 226 14.42 -14.32 -3.18
CA GLN A 226 15.49 -15.05 -2.49
C GLN A 226 16.56 -14.05 -2.11
N MET A 227 16.74 -13.85 -0.81
CA MET A 227 17.75 -12.94 -0.30
C MET A 227 19.14 -13.61 -0.39
N ASP A 228 20.03 -13.01 -1.16
CA ASP A 228 21.44 -13.39 -1.18
C ASP A 228 22.28 -12.36 -0.40
N LEU A 229 22.60 -12.71 0.82
CA LEU A 229 23.38 -11.83 1.70
C LEU A 229 24.82 -11.60 1.21
N ASN A 230 25.35 -12.49 0.36
CA ASN A 230 26.70 -12.35 -0.20
C ASN A 230 26.72 -11.43 -1.44
N ASP A 231 25.55 -11.19 -2.07
CA ASP A 231 25.44 -10.36 -3.27
C ASP A 231 24.14 -9.52 -3.28
N ILE A 232 23.87 -8.79 -2.21
CA ILE A 232 22.69 -7.91 -2.07
C ILE A 232 22.64 -6.81 -3.12
N ASN A 233 23.78 -6.45 -3.69
CA ASN A 233 23.95 -5.39 -4.68
C ASN A 233 23.94 -5.89 -6.13
N PHE A 234 23.75 -7.21 -6.36
CA PHE A 234 23.86 -7.80 -7.70
C PHE A 234 25.21 -7.46 -8.37
N ALA A 235 26.31 -7.60 -7.63
CA ALA A 235 27.65 -7.33 -8.13
C ALA A 235 28.13 -8.46 -9.08
N THR A 236 27.76 -9.70 -8.77
CA THR A 236 28.15 -10.91 -9.51
C THR A 236 27.02 -11.54 -10.31
N LYS A 237 25.78 -11.37 -9.88
CA LYS A 237 24.58 -11.92 -10.52
C LYS A 237 23.95 -10.92 -11.50
N PRO A 238 23.30 -11.40 -12.57
CA PRO A 238 22.52 -10.53 -13.45
C PRO A 238 21.45 -9.78 -12.66
N TRP A 239 21.40 -8.46 -12.81
CA TRP A 239 20.39 -7.63 -12.21
C TRP A 239 19.12 -7.65 -13.06
N ASN A 240 17.97 -7.72 -12.41
CA ASN A 240 16.65 -7.62 -13.02
C ASN A 240 15.74 -6.81 -12.07
N PRO A 241 14.95 -5.83 -12.57
CA PRO A 241 14.14 -4.97 -11.73
C PRO A 241 13.09 -5.72 -10.89
N MET A 242 12.55 -6.84 -11.41
CA MET A 242 11.61 -7.67 -10.65
C MET A 242 12.30 -8.42 -9.52
N THR A 243 13.41 -9.10 -9.82
CA THR A 243 14.19 -9.84 -8.82
C THR A 243 14.72 -8.92 -7.72
N ALA A 244 15.21 -7.72 -8.09
CA ALA A 244 15.63 -6.71 -7.12
C ALA A 244 14.46 -6.27 -6.22
N TYR A 245 13.26 -6.08 -6.78
CA TYR A 245 12.07 -5.76 -6.00
C TYR A 245 11.64 -6.92 -5.08
N GLU A 246 11.60 -8.14 -5.61
CA GLU A 246 11.25 -9.35 -4.83
C GLU A 246 12.18 -9.55 -3.64
N GLN A 247 13.50 -9.40 -3.84
CA GLN A 247 14.50 -9.47 -2.78
C GLN A 247 14.32 -8.36 -1.73
N SER A 248 13.85 -7.17 -2.13
CA SER A 248 13.73 -6.01 -1.25
C SER A 248 12.50 -6.05 -0.33
N LYS A 249 11.56 -7.01 -0.54
CA LYS A 249 10.28 -7.14 0.15
C LYS A 249 10.18 -8.40 0.98
#